data_8ea6f2335e4c6bd890051d1f94a56321
#
_entry.id   8ea6f2335e4c6bd890051d1f94a56321
#
_cell.length_a   1.000
_cell.length_b   1.000
_cell.length_c   1.000
_cell.angle_alpha   90.00
_cell.angle_beta   90.00
_cell.angle_gamma   90.00
#
_symmetry.space_group_name_H-M   'P 1'
#
loop_
_entity.id
_entity.type
_entity.pdbx_description
1 polymer ?
#
loop_
_entity_poly.entity_id
_entity_poly.type
_entity_poly.pdbx_seq_one_letter_code
_entity_poly.pdbx_strand_id
1 'polypeptide(L)'
;MVLPQNQFKFMETLFNYPSRQIYYMKYLTVFIFIFSSLWVQAQVTRTCRVRNNSNEQIYDAAIVLPVKDNNVKGVTIYYKGKEIASQLDDLDQDGIADEIVFLSDFKGKEKKEFTITFSEKPFPTNRYAARVHAQMFKKEKDKSITPITEASSPTGTLYKNLHHHGPAFESELMAYRIYFDKKQTVDVYGKYHKQLELARSLWYPTDEQLAEGFGDDILRVSGSTGVGTLKGWNGKKAIHIEPVDNREARIIASGPLRTVVDMNSYGWLYNGKKIDLKSRYILYAGHRDAEVYNTFTGDTDSLIFCTGVQKIKDCEMDQNGKDRVADWGTDFPVNDTIKYGKQTLGLAVDLRKAKCIKPAEDKANYLYLVEPDNNNQINYRITVCSHKETFGYHNSKDFFKYVRIWASRPCNLLEINY
;
A
#
# COMPACT_ATOMS: atom_id res chain seq x y z
N MET A 1 4.90 -72.36 -19.15
CA MET A 1 3.47 -72.21 -18.91
C MET A 1 2.89 -71.36 -20.02
N VAL A 2 2.04 -71.99 -20.81
CA VAL A 2 1.58 -71.52 -22.14
C VAL A 2 0.60 -70.38 -22.02
N LEU A 3 0.85 -69.26 -22.76
CA LEU A 3 -0.13 -68.21 -22.99
C LEU A 3 -1.04 -68.61 -24.16
N PRO A 4 -2.37 -68.44 -24.09
CA PRO A 4 -3.27 -68.81 -25.19
C PRO A 4 -3.28 -67.69 -26.26
N GLN A 5 -3.07 -68.11 -27.50
CA GLN A 5 -3.42 -67.45 -28.75
C GLN A 5 -4.92 -67.24 -28.83
N ASN A 6 -5.42 -65.96 -28.79
CA ASN A 6 -6.69 -65.59 -29.41
C ASN A 6 -6.89 -64.03 -29.27
N GLN A 7 -6.22 -63.30 -30.11
CA GLN A 7 -6.57 -61.89 -30.43
C GLN A 7 -6.03 -61.49 -31.81
N PHE A 8 -6.26 -62.31 -32.85
CA PHE A 8 -6.01 -61.87 -34.22
C PHE A 8 -7.19 -62.27 -35.11
N LYS A 9 -8.35 -61.66 -34.89
CA LYS A 9 -9.47 -61.74 -35.78
C LYS A 9 -10.48 -60.58 -35.67
N PHE A 10 -9.99 -59.33 -35.59
CA PHE A 10 -10.90 -58.18 -35.57
C PHE A 10 -10.41 -57.03 -36.44
N MET A 11 -9.51 -57.25 -37.37
CA MET A 11 -8.96 -56.18 -38.24
C MET A 11 -9.12 -56.39 -39.73
N GLU A 12 -10.05 -57.23 -40.19
CA GLU A 12 -10.29 -57.43 -41.65
C GLU A 12 -11.68 -57.04 -42.16
N THR A 13 -12.51 -56.33 -41.36
CA THR A 13 -13.85 -55.92 -41.82
C THR A 13 -14.06 -54.37 -41.87
N LEU A 14 -13.01 -53.58 -42.01
CA LEU A 14 -13.16 -52.11 -42.08
C LEU A 14 -12.70 -51.45 -43.40
N PHE A 15 -12.50 -52.25 -44.47
CA PHE A 15 -12.17 -51.72 -45.79
C PHE A 15 -13.14 -52.13 -46.86
N ASN A 16 -14.40 -51.72 -46.78
CA ASN A 16 -15.30 -51.64 -47.92
C ASN A 16 -16.45 -50.70 -47.67
N TYR A 17 -16.18 -49.44 -47.81
CA TYR A 17 -17.18 -48.38 -47.92
C TYR A 17 -17.06 -47.67 -49.28
N PRO A 18 -18.16 -47.49 -50.02
CA PRO A 18 -18.14 -46.92 -51.35
C PRO A 18 -17.82 -45.41 -51.31
N SER A 19 -17.11 -44.98 -52.31
CA SER A 19 -16.48 -43.65 -52.53
C SER A 19 -17.36 -42.39 -52.32
N ARG A 20 -18.66 -42.53 -52.10
CA ARG A 20 -19.57 -41.40 -51.84
C ARG A 20 -19.59 -40.89 -50.40
N GLN A 21 -19.19 -41.68 -49.39
CA GLN A 21 -19.17 -41.21 -47.98
C GLN A 21 -17.90 -40.43 -47.60
N ILE A 22 -16.82 -40.59 -48.37
CA ILE A 22 -15.56 -39.87 -48.14
C ILE A 22 -15.71 -38.37 -48.43
N TYR A 23 -16.60 -37.98 -49.37
CA TYR A 23 -16.85 -36.55 -49.65
C TYR A 23 -17.57 -35.84 -48.52
N TYR A 24 -18.53 -36.44 -47.87
CA TYR A 24 -19.24 -35.81 -46.71
C TYR A 24 -18.38 -35.69 -45.47
N MET A 25 -17.47 -36.62 -45.22
CA MET A 25 -16.52 -36.49 -44.08
C MET A 25 -15.48 -35.40 -44.31
N LYS A 26 -15.01 -35.15 -45.54
CA LYS A 26 -14.08 -34.06 -45.83
C LYS A 26 -14.73 -32.70 -45.62
N TYR A 27 -15.98 -32.52 -45.96
CA TYR A 27 -16.70 -31.27 -45.73
C TYR A 27 -17.10 -31.08 -44.28
N LEU A 28 -17.41 -32.13 -43.53
CA LEU A 28 -17.72 -32.07 -42.11
C LEU A 28 -16.47 -31.70 -41.29
N THR A 29 -15.29 -32.22 -41.62
CA THR A 29 -14.02 -31.88 -40.96
C THR A 29 -13.57 -30.45 -41.26
N VAL A 30 -13.79 -29.97 -42.47
CA VAL A 30 -13.52 -28.55 -42.85
C VAL A 30 -14.49 -27.61 -42.16
N PHE A 31 -15.78 -27.97 -42.00
CA PHE A 31 -16.75 -27.14 -41.28
C PHE A 31 -16.47 -27.08 -39.75
N ILE A 32 -16.00 -28.17 -39.15
CA ILE A 32 -15.61 -28.18 -37.74
C ILE A 32 -14.34 -27.39 -37.52
N PHE A 33 -13.37 -27.35 -38.45
CA PHE A 33 -12.17 -26.52 -38.36
C PHE A 33 -12.44 -25.03 -38.60
N ILE A 34 -13.46 -24.66 -39.38
CA ILE A 34 -13.86 -23.25 -39.60
C ILE A 34 -14.65 -22.71 -38.41
N PHE A 35 -15.41 -23.55 -37.69
CA PHE A 35 -16.16 -23.10 -36.48
C PHE A 35 -15.31 -23.05 -35.21
N SER A 36 -14.19 -23.79 -35.14
CA SER A 36 -13.27 -23.69 -33.99
C SER A 36 -12.33 -22.49 -34.01
N SER A 37 -12.28 -21.73 -35.09
CA SER A 37 -11.37 -20.57 -35.25
C SER A 37 -12.02 -19.20 -35.05
N LEU A 38 -13.30 -19.14 -34.61
CA LEU A 38 -14.04 -17.85 -34.52
C LEU A 38 -14.37 -17.39 -33.09
N TRP A 39 -13.79 -17.99 -32.06
CA TRP A 39 -13.83 -17.40 -30.71
C TRP A 39 -12.55 -16.58 -30.44
N VAL A 40 -12.21 -15.64 -31.33
CA VAL A 40 -11.38 -14.52 -30.94
C VAL A 40 -12.29 -13.60 -30.13
N GLN A 41 -12.34 -13.80 -28.82
CA GLN A 41 -12.91 -12.81 -27.93
C GLN A 41 -12.13 -11.50 -28.17
N ALA A 42 -12.78 -10.52 -28.75
CA ALA A 42 -12.18 -9.22 -28.96
C ALA A 42 -11.74 -8.65 -27.60
N GLN A 43 -10.46 -8.71 -27.29
CA GLN A 43 -9.93 -8.09 -26.10
C GLN A 43 -10.18 -6.59 -26.17
N VAL A 44 -10.93 -6.07 -25.22
CA VAL A 44 -11.13 -4.62 -25.11
C VAL A 44 -9.77 -3.98 -24.79
N THR A 45 -9.34 -3.10 -25.66
CA THR A 45 -8.05 -2.40 -25.52
C THR A 45 -8.28 -0.90 -25.46
N ARG A 46 -7.60 -0.22 -24.54
CA ARG A 46 -7.60 1.25 -24.40
C ARG A 46 -6.18 1.78 -24.41
N THR A 47 -6.06 3.05 -24.77
CA THR A 47 -4.80 3.78 -24.72
C THR A 47 -4.80 4.75 -23.55
N CYS A 48 -3.71 4.74 -22.78
CA CYS A 48 -3.45 5.71 -21.73
C CYS A 48 -2.21 6.53 -22.08
N ARG A 49 -2.35 7.86 -22.13
CA ARG A 49 -1.25 8.80 -22.35
C ARG A 49 -0.91 9.50 -21.06
N VAL A 50 0.36 9.42 -20.66
CA VAL A 50 0.85 10.02 -19.42
C VAL A 50 2.00 10.95 -19.72
N ARG A 51 1.98 12.15 -19.12
CA ARG A 51 3.04 13.15 -19.22
C ARG A 51 3.55 13.53 -17.85
N ASN A 52 4.86 13.56 -17.68
CA ASN A 52 5.49 14.22 -16.53
C ASN A 52 5.49 15.73 -16.76
N ASN A 53 4.76 16.47 -15.92
CA ASN A 53 4.69 17.93 -16.00
C ASN A 53 5.86 18.66 -15.35
N SER A 54 6.72 17.95 -14.60
CA SER A 54 7.94 18.52 -14.00
C SER A 54 9.12 18.52 -14.97
N ASN A 55 10.17 19.26 -14.65
CA ASN A 55 11.45 19.20 -15.35
C ASN A 55 12.36 18.08 -14.84
N GLU A 56 11.99 17.45 -13.71
CA GLU A 56 12.79 16.43 -13.05
C GLU A 56 12.43 15.03 -13.52
N GLN A 57 13.38 14.13 -13.41
CA GLN A 57 13.13 12.70 -13.55
C GLN A 57 12.35 12.18 -12.36
N ILE A 58 11.38 11.29 -12.63
CA ILE A 58 10.60 10.59 -11.61
C ILE A 58 10.81 9.10 -11.81
N TYR A 59 11.13 8.40 -10.75
CA TYR A 59 11.23 6.94 -10.73
C TYR A 59 9.96 6.34 -10.13
N ASP A 60 9.58 5.17 -10.61
CA ASP A 60 8.42 4.41 -10.12
C ASP A 60 7.15 5.28 -9.96
N ALA A 61 6.93 6.24 -10.86
CA ALA A 61 5.76 7.11 -10.78
C ALA A 61 4.48 6.30 -10.88
N ALA A 62 3.61 6.41 -9.88
CA ALA A 62 2.35 5.68 -9.83
C ALA A 62 1.33 6.26 -10.81
N ILE A 63 0.81 5.42 -11.70
CA ILE A 63 -0.31 5.71 -12.57
C ILE A 63 -1.50 4.90 -12.07
N VAL A 64 -2.54 5.61 -11.63
CA VAL A 64 -3.78 5.02 -11.10
C VAL A 64 -4.92 5.41 -12.03
N LEU A 65 -5.65 4.42 -12.53
CA LEU A 65 -6.73 4.60 -13.49
C LEU A 65 -8.01 3.96 -12.95
N PRO A 66 -9.17 4.63 -13.05
CA PRO A 66 -10.43 4.02 -12.66
C PRO A 66 -10.83 2.90 -13.63
N VAL A 67 -11.38 1.82 -13.09
CA VAL A 67 -12.06 0.78 -13.86
C VAL A 67 -13.49 1.25 -14.11
N LYS A 68 -13.94 1.22 -15.38
CA LYS A 68 -15.26 1.68 -15.78
C LYS A 68 -16.21 0.54 -16.19
N ASP A 69 -15.71 -0.68 -16.18
CA ASP A 69 -16.44 -1.87 -16.61
C ASP A 69 -16.40 -2.93 -15.49
N ASN A 70 -17.57 -3.30 -15.01
CA ASN A 70 -17.74 -4.22 -13.87
C ASN A 70 -17.33 -5.67 -14.19
N ASN A 71 -17.09 -6.02 -15.45
CA ASN A 71 -16.66 -7.35 -15.86
C ASN A 71 -15.13 -7.54 -15.87
N VAL A 72 -14.36 -6.50 -15.60
CA VAL A 72 -12.90 -6.57 -15.59
C VAL A 72 -12.41 -7.36 -14.38
N LYS A 73 -11.75 -8.49 -14.63
CA LYS A 73 -11.12 -9.37 -13.62
C LYS A 73 -9.61 -9.52 -13.82
N GLY A 74 -9.07 -8.97 -14.91
CA GLY A 74 -7.65 -8.96 -15.19
C GLY A 74 -7.27 -7.81 -16.12
N VAL A 75 -6.03 -7.35 -16.01
CA VAL A 75 -5.50 -6.26 -16.85
C VAL A 75 -4.06 -6.54 -17.23
N THR A 76 -3.70 -6.25 -18.48
CA THR A 76 -2.31 -6.27 -18.96
C THR A 76 -1.97 -4.90 -19.50
N ILE A 77 -0.82 -4.37 -19.09
CA ILE A 77 -0.32 -3.07 -19.52
C ILE A 77 0.91 -3.29 -20.41
N TYR A 78 0.93 -2.62 -21.55
CA TYR A 78 2.07 -2.65 -22.46
C TYR A 78 2.66 -1.26 -22.65
N TYR A 79 3.97 -1.17 -22.62
CA TYR A 79 4.74 -0.01 -23.04
C TYR A 79 5.69 -0.38 -24.16
N LYS A 80 5.53 0.23 -25.35
CA LYS A 80 6.33 -0.09 -26.56
C LYS A 80 6.30 -1.59 -26.89
N GLY A 81 5.14 -2.22 -26.77
CA GLY A 81 4.93 -3.65 -27.05
C GLY A 81 5.46 -4.62 -25.98
N LYS A 82 6.11 -4.12 -24.91
CA LYS A 82 6.58 -4.93 -23.79
C LYS A 82 5.59 -4.84 -22.63
N GLU A 83 5.20 -5.99 -22.09
CA GLU A 83 4.38 -6.07 -20.90
C GLU A 83 5.12 -5.50 -19.68
N ILE A 84 4.41 -4.71 -18.86
CA ILE A 84 4.89 -4.20 -17.57
C ILE A 84 3.96 -4.64 -16.46
N ALA A 85 4.47 -4.69 -15.23
CA ALA A 85 3.70 -5.09 -14.07
C ALA A 85 2.50 -4.15 -13.84
N SER A 86 1.35 -4.75 -13.52
CA SER A 86 0.10 -4.05 -13.21
C SER A 86 -0.59 -4.71 -12.02
N GLN A 87 -1.43 -3.95 -11.34
CA GLN A 87 -2.25 -4.39 -10.22
C GLN A 87 -3.68 -3.91 -10.46
N LEU A 88 -4.64 -4.74 -10.09
CA LEU A 88 -6.06 -4.45 -10.15
C LEU A 88 -6.59 -4.53 -8.72
N ASP A 89 -7.19 -3.46 -8.22
CA ASP A 89 -7.68 -3.36 -6.85
C ASP A 89 -9.18 -3.15 -6.78
N ASP A 90 -9.79 -3.85 -5.84
CA ASP A 90 -11.16 -3.70 -5.35
C ASP A 90 -11.05 -3.00 -3.98
N LEU A 91 -11.33 -1.70 -3.94
CA LEU A 91 -11.06 -0.84 -2.79
C LEU A 91 -12.18 -0.80 -1.75
N ASP A 92 -13.37 -1.20 -2.12
CA ASP A 92 -14.53 -1.31 -1.23
C ASP A 92 -14.89 -2.77 -0.89
N GLN A 93 -14.22 -3.74 -1.56
CA GLN A 93 -14.33 -5.18 -1.37
C GLN A 93 -15.72 -5.73 -1.74
N ASP A 94 -16.36 -5.15 -2.76
CA ASP A 94 -17.63 -5.62 -3.31
C ASP A 94 -17.48 -6.73 -4.39
N GLY A 95 -16.23 -7.08 -4.73
CA GLY A 95 -15.88 -8.09 -5.75
C GLY A 95 -15.74 -7.53 -7.16
N ILE A 96 -15.85 -6.20 -7.32
CA ILE A 96 -15.68 -5.47 -8.58
C ILE A 96 -14.42 -4.62 -8.47
N ALA A 97 -13.59 -4.65 -9.49
CA ALA A 97 -12.37 -3.85 -9.47
C ALA A 97 -12.66 -2.36 -9.65
N ASP A 98 -12.05 -1.52 -8.81
CA ASP A 98 -12.16 -0.06 -8.83
C ASP A 98 -11.05 0.60 -9.60
N GLU A 99 -9.81 0.11 -9.43
CA GLU A 99 -8.62 0.80 -9.93
C GLU A 99 -7.58 -0.15 -10.55
N ILE A 100 -6.93 0.36 -11.57
CA ILE A 100 -5.73 -0.22 -12.18
C ILE A 100 -4.53 0.60 -11.73
N VAL A 101 -3.47 -0.08 -11.30
CA VAL A 101 -2.21 0.53 -10.90
C VAL A 101 -1.06 -0.04 -11.72
N PHE A 102 -0.20 0.82 -12.21
CA PHE A 102 1.09 0.46 -12.78
C PHE A 102 2.12 1.58 -12.53
N LEU A 103 3.39 1.24 -12.59
CA LEU A 103 4.48 2.16 -12.31
C LEU A 103 5.33 2.36 -13.57
N SER A 104 5.85 3.57 -13.74
CA SER A 104 6.80 3.87 -14.81
C SER A 104 7.72 5.02 -14.44
N ASP A 105 8.98 4.93 -14.87
CA ASP A 105 9.91 6.06 -14.79
C ASP A 105 9.57 7.09 -15.86
N PHE A 106 9.79 8.35 -15.58
CA PHE A 106 9.66 9.44 -16.55
C PHE A 106 10.85 10.38 -16.45
N LYS A 107 11.44 10.73 -17.59
CA LYS A 107 12.32 11.90 -17.67
C LYS A 107 11.52 13.18 -17.51
N GLY A 108 12.20 14.32 -17.26
CA GLY A 108 11.54 15.62 -17.24
C GLY A 108 10.79 15.88 -18.53
N LYS A 109 9.51 16.31 -18.44
CA LYS A 109 8.61 16.60 -19.57
C LYS A 109 8.31 15.42 -20.51
N GLU A 110 8.73 14.20 -20.19
CA GLU A 110 8.50 13.02 -21.02
C GLU A 110 7.01 12.68 -21.10
N LYS A 111 6.61 12.27 -22.32
CA LYS A 111 5.29 11.68 -22.60
C LYS A 111 5.47 10.21 -22.93
N LYS A 112 4.60 9.36 -22.38
CA LYS A 112 4.52 7.93 -22.67
C LYS A 112 3.10 7.55 -23.02
N GLU A 113 2.98 6.59 -23.94
CA GLU A 113 1.70 5.98 -24.29
C GLU A 113 1.74 4.50 -23.91
N PHE A 114 0.71 4.07 -23.19
CA PHE A 114 0.52 2.72 -22.72
C PHE A 114 -0.72 2.11 -23.37
N THR A 115 -0.62 0.84 -23.71
CA THR A 115 -1.77 0.05 -24.16
C THR A 115 -2.28 -0.80 -23.00
N ILE A 116 -3.56 -0.71 -22.73
CA ILE A 116 -4.24 -1.41 -21.64
C ILE A 116 -5.19 -2.44 -22.24
N THR A 117 -5.01 -3.70 -21.91
CA THR A 117 -5.86 -4.79 -22.37
C THR A 117 -6.59 -5.41 -21.19
N PHE A 118 -7.90 -5.52 -21.30
CA PHE A 118 -8.78 -6.04 -20.27
C PHE A 118 -9.10 -7.52 -20.46
N SER A 119 -9.36 -8.21 -19.36
CA SER A 119 -9.76 -9.61 -19.31
C SER A 119 -10.92 -9.80 -18.35
N GLU A 120 -11.94 -10.56 -18.76
CA GLU A 120 -13.02 -11.04 -17.88
C GLU A 120 -12.58 -12.22 -17.01
N LYS A 121 -11.38 -12.75 -17.24
CA LYS A 121 -10.79 -13.84 -16.45
C LYS A 121 -9.72 -13.28 -15.52
N PRO A 122 -9.68 -13.69 -14.25
CA PRO A 122 -8.63 -13.29 -13.33
C PRO A 122 -7.28 -13.85 -13.77
N PHE A 123 -6.22 -13.11 -13.46
CA PHE A 123 -4.85 -13.59 -13.63
C PHE A 123 -4.31 -14.20 -12.34
N PRO A 124 -3.29 -15.07 -12.41
CA PRO A 124 -2.62 -15.59 -11.23
C PRO A 124 -2.08 -14.44 -10.36
N THR A 125 -2.24 -14.54 -9.05
CA THR A 125 -1.79 -13.53 -8.07
C THR A 125 -0.27 -13.35 -8.07
N ASN A 126 0.49 -14.35 -8.51
CA ASN A 126 1.95 -14.33 -8.61
C ASN A 126 2.48 -14.01 -10.03
N ARG A 127 1.65 -13.41 -10.90
CA ARG A 127 2.05 -13.05 -12.27
C ARG A 127 3.26 -12.13 -12.29
N TYR A 128 3.33 -11.20 -11.34
CA TYR A 128 4.45 -10.28 -11.18
C TYR A 128 5.09 -10.46 -9.82
N ALA A 129 6.41 -10.24 -9.74
CA ALA A 129 7.11 -10.22 -8.46
C ALA A 129 6.57 -9.09 -7.58
N ALA A 130 6.26 -9.40 -6.33
CA ALA A 130 5.83 -8.40 -5.37
C ALA A 130 6.98 -7.46 -5.02
N ARG A 131 6.69 -6.17 -5.02
CA ARG A 131 7.58 -5.07 -4.61
C ARG A 131 7.06 -4.34 -3.38
N VAL A 132 5.89 -4.73 -2.90
CA VAL A 132 5.28 -4.31 -1.65
C VAL A 132 4.66 -5.51 -0.96
N HIS A 133 4.41 -5.39 0.36
CA HIS A 133 3.75 -6.43 1.13
C HIS A 133 2.98 -5.82 2.30
N ALA A 134 1.83 -6.36 2.64
CA ALA A 134 1.08 -6.03 3.85
C ALA A 134 0.69 -7.30 4.59
N GLN A 135 0.71 -7.24 5.92
CA GLN A 135 0.39 -8.38 6.78
C GLN A 135 -0.26 -7.95 8.09
N MET A 136 -1.09 -8.83 8.60
CA MET A 136 -1.64 -8.76 9.96
C MET A 136 -1.85 -10.20 10.46
N PHE A 137 -1.54 -10.46 11.73
CA PHE A 137 -1.68 -11.80 12.31
C PHE A 137 -2.40 -11.73 13.64
N LYS A 138 -3.34 -12.64 13.83
CA LYS A 138 -3.96 -12.91 15.13
C LYS A 138 -3.07 -13.85 15.92
N LYS A 139 -2.87 -13.55 17.23
CA LYS A 139 -2.23 -14.47 18.18
C LYS A 139 -3.26 -15.47 18.67
N GLU A 140 -2.93 -16.75 18.56
CA GLU A 140 -3.76 -17.82 19.09
C GLU A 140 -3.39 -18.14 20.55
N LYS A 141 -4.23 -18.94 21.22
CA LYS A 141 -4.03 -19.31 22.64
C LYS A 141 -2.74 -20.10 22.87
N ASP A 142 -2.32 -20.90 21.90
CA ASP A 142 -1.08 -21.68 21.91
C ASP A 142 0.16 -20.86 21.50
N LYS A 143 0.02 -19.53 21.35
CA LYS A 143 1.04 -18.57 20.90
C LYS A 143 1.40 -18.67 19.42
N SER A 144 0.80 -19.54 18.63
CA SER A 144 0.89 -19.49 17.17
C SER A 144 0.25 -18.21 16.63
N ILE A 145 0.54 -17.88 15.39
CA ILE A 145 -0.03 -16.70 14.70
C ILE A 145 -0.75 -17.15 13.42
N THR A 146 -1.94 -16.60 13.20
CA THR A 146 -2.75 -16.88 12.02
C THR A 146 -2.85 -15.62 11.16
N PRO A 147 -2.53 -15.66 9.86
CA PRO A 147 -2.68 -14.51 8.98
C PRO A 147 -4.16 -14.14 8.84
N ILE A 148 -4.46 -12.86 8.92
CA ILE A 148 -5.79 -12.28 8.75
C ILE A 148 -5.69 -11.00 7.93
N THR A 149 -6.74 -10.67 7.19
CA THR A 149 -6.85 -9.41 6.44
C THR A 149 -7.75 -8.39 7.11
N GLU A 150 -8.54 -8.83 8.10
CA GLU A 150 -9.46 -7.98 8.83
C GLU A 150 -9.43 -8.30 10.33
N ALA A 151 -9.55 -7.26 11.15
CA ALA A 151 -9.71 -7.36 12.60
C ALA A 151 -10.65 -6.25 13.10
N SER A 152 -11.52 -6.57 14.04
CA SER A 152 -12.50 -5.62 14.61
C SER A 152 -12.66 -5.81 16.11
N SER A 153 -12.89 -4.70 16.85
CA SER A 153 -13.06 -4.73 18.30
C SER A 153 -13.99 -3.63 18.81
N PRO A 154 -15.09 -3.99 19.48
CA PRO A 154 -15.96 -3.03 20.15
C PRO A 154 -15.31 -2.36 21.38
N THR A 155 -14.22 -2.91 21.92
CA THR A 155 -13.44 -2.27 22.97
C THR A 155 -12.41 -1.28 22.43
N GLY A 156 -12.31 -1.12 21.12
CA GLY A 156 -11.36 -0.23 20.46
C GLY A 156 -9.90 -0.66 20.55
N THR A 157 -9.59 -1.89 21.01
CA THR A 157 -8.21 -2.36 21.08
C THR A 157 -8.07 -3.86 20.85
N LEU A 158 -7.08 -4.24 20.05
CA LEU A 158 -6.55 -5.59 19.88
C LEU A 158 -5.02 -5.63 20.02
N TYR A 159 -4.44 -4.59 20.65
CA TYR A 159 -3.00 -4.42 20.81
C TYR A 159 -2.27 -5.69 21.28
N LYS A 160 -2.85 -6.41 22.26
CA LYS A 160 -2.26 -7.65 22.80
C LYS A 160 -2.60 -8.90 21.97
N ASN A 161 -3.68 -8.83 21.18
CA ASN A 161 -4.22 -9.96 20.45
C ASN A 161 -3.63 -10.11 19.05
N LEU A 162 -3.05 -9.03 18.51
CA LEU A 162 -2.38 -9.04 17.21
C LEU A 162 -0.87 -9.17 17.39
N HIS A 163 -0.24 -9.96 16.54
CA HIS A 163 1.20 -9.97 16.41
C HIS A 163 1.65 -8.61 15.90
N HIS A 164 2.81 -8.10 16.33
CA HIS A 164 3.27 -6.72 16.09
C HIS A 164 2.19 -5.62 16.25
N HIS A 165 1.13 -5.91 17.05
CA HIS A 165 0.16 -4.94 17.59
C HIS A 165 -0.79 -4.27 16.59
N GLY A 166 -0.85 -4.70 15.33
CA GLY A 166 -1.73 -4.14 14.29
C GLY A 166 -1.28 -4.52 12.88
N PRO A 167 -1.87 -3.93 11.82
CA PRO A 167 -1.43 -4.15 10.46
C PRO A 167 -0.05 -3.52 10.21
N ALA A 168 0.77 -4.20 9.41
CA ALA A 168 2.05 -3.70 8.93
C ALA A 168 2.12 -3.81 7.41
N PHE A 169 2.80 -2.86 6.76
CA PHE A 169 2.94 -2.81 5.31
C PHE A 169 4.30 -2.21 4.92
N GLU A 170 4.85 -2.69 3.81
CA GLU A 170 6.19 -2.31 3.36
C GLU A 170 6.28 -2.14 1.85
N SER A 171 7.22 -1.30 1.42
CA SER A 171 7.89 -1.34 0.13
C SER A 171 9.29 -1.90 0.30
N GLU A 172 10.06 -1.94 -0.78
CA GLU A 172 11.49 -2.28 -0.69
C GLU A 172 12.29 -1.29 0.18
N LEU A 173 11.78 -0.06 0.36
CA LEU A 173 12.52 1.05 0.98
C LEU A 173 12.19 1.28 2.45
N MET A 174 10.97 1.00 2.89
CA MET A 174 10.49 1.32 4.24
C MET A 174 9.35 0.40 4.63
N ALA A 175 9.15 0.18 5.95
CA ALA A 175 7.93 -0.42 6.45
C ALA A 175 7.29 0.42 7.55
N TYR A 176 5.96 0.32 7.60
CA TYR A 176 5.09 0.99 8.56
C TYR A 176 4.21 -0.03 9.27
N ARG A 177 3.83 0.25 10.52
CA ARG A 177 2.72 -0.42 11.19
C ARG A 177 1.83 0.59 11.88
N ILE A 178 0.56 0.21 12.06
CA ILE A 178 -0.42 1.03 12.77
C ILE A 178 -0.86 0.27 14.01
N TYR A 179 -0.69 0.86 15.19
CA TYR A 179 -1.15 0.23 16.42
C TYR A 179 -2.67 0.13 16.47
N PHE A 180 -3.18 -1.06 16.73
CA PHE A 180 -4.62 -1.31 16.91
C PHE A 180 -5.03 -1.01 18.34
N ASP A 181 -4.96 0.26 18.72
CA ASP A 181 -5.41 0.80 20.00
C ASP A 181 -5.88 2.26 19.84
N LYS A 182 -6.21 2.91 20.95
CA LYS A 182 -6.64 4.31 20.98
C LYS A 182 -5.63 5.29 20.40
N LYS A 183 -4.37 4.94 20.34
CA LYS A 183 -3.31 5.78 19.81
C LYS A 183 -3.32 5.80 18.28
N GLN A 184 -3.59 4.66 17.65
CA GLN A 184 -3.45 4.43 16.20
C GLN A 184 -2.12 4.95 15.64
N THR A 185 -1.09 5.01 16.50
CA THR A 185 0.17 5.62 16.13
C THR A 185 0.82 4.84 14.99
N VAL A 186 1.30 5.56 13.98
CA VAL A 186 2.09 5.01 12.89
C VAL A 186 3.53 4.90 13.35
N ASP A 187 4.02 3.67 13.35
CA ASP A 187 5.36 3.26 13.72
C ASP A 187 6.15 2.81 12.50
N VAL A 188 7.48 2.72 12.61
CA VAL A 188 8.34 2.55 11.45
C VAL A 188 9.41 1.48 11.68
N TYR A 189 9.67 0.69 10.63
CA TYR A 189 10.73 -0.29 10.55
C TYR A 189 11.72 0.17 9.48
N GLY A 190 12.94 0.47 9.87
CA GLY A 190 13.99 0.94 8.98
C GLY A 190 14.64 -0.22 8.25
N LYS A 191 14.94 -0.03 6.97
CA LYS A 191 15.65 -1.00 6.12
C LYS A 191 17.15 -0.74 6.14
N TYR A 192 17.92 -1.77 5.88
CA TYR A 192 19.35 -1.66 5.59
C TYR A 192 19.60 -1.71 4.08
N HIS A 193 18.97 -2.68 3.40
CA HIS A 193 18.98 -2.86 1.96
C HIS A 193 17.57 -2.65 1.36
N LYS A 194 17.51 -2.44 0.04
CA LYS A 194 16.24 -2.38 -0.70
C LYS A 194 15.68 -3.79 -0.89
N GLN A 195 14.80 -4.22 -0.02
CA GLN A 195 14.18 -5.57 -0.07
C GLN A 195 12.89 -5.62 0.73
N LEU A 196 12.04 -6.62 0.47
CA LEU A 196 10.90 -6.93 1.32
C LEU A 196 11.39 -7.83 2.47
N GLU A 197 10.96 -7.53 3.70
CA GLU A 197 11.43 -8.20 4.90
C GLU A 197 10.33 -8.71 5.82
N LEU A 198 9.17 -8.04 5.84
CA LEU A 198 8.13 -8.30 6.84
C LEU A 198 7.61 -9.75 6.82
N ALA A 199 7.51 -10.37 5.65
CA ALA A 199 7.08 -11.77 5.55
C ALA A 199 8.04 -12.75 6.25
N ARG A 200 9.33 -12.39 6.42
CA ARG A 200 10.35 -13.20 7.09
C ARG A 200 10.62 -12.73 8.51
N SER A 201 10.73 -11.43 8.74
CA SER A 201 11.07 -10.85 10.05
C SER A 201 9.87 -10.78 10.99
N LEU A 202 8.66 -10.75 10.46
CA LEU A 202 7.42 -10.53 11.21
C LEU A 202 7.51 -9.30 12.12
N TRP A 203 8.20 -8.25 11.67
CA TRP A 203 8.55 -7.01 12.39
C TRP A 203 9.70 -7.15 13.39
N TYR A 204 10.00 -8.34 13.88
CA TYR A 204 11.02 -8.59 14.91
C TYR A 204 12.09 -9.54 14.36
N PRO A 205 13.10 -9.01 13.67
CA PRO A 205 14.14 -9.84 13.08
C PRO A 205 14.94 -10.59 14.15
N THR A 206 15.40 -11.79 13.81
CA THR A 206 16.33 -12.55 14.63
C THR A 206 17.75 -11.99 14.50
N ASP A 207 18.67 -12.40 15.39
CA ASP A 207 20.06 -11.96 15.32
C ASP A 207 20.72 -12.42 14.01
N GLU A 208 20.33 -13.59 13.47
CA GLU A 208 20.80 -14.08 12.17
C GLU A 208 20.29 -13.19 11.02
N GLN A 209 19.03 -12.79 11.05
CA GLN A 209 18.46 -11.88 10.05
C GLN A 209 19.12 -10.49 10.10
N LEU A 210 19.41 -9.98 11.29
CA LEU A 210 20.17 -8.74 11.44
C LEU A 210 21.58 -8.87 10.85
N ALA A 211 22.25 -10.01 11.05
CA ALA A 211 23.55 -10.29 10.45
C ALA A 211 23.49 -10.44 8.91
N GLU A 212 22.34 -10.89 8.35
CA GLU A 212 22.07 -10.92 6.92
C GLU A 212 21.77 -9.51 6.31
N GLY A 213 21.70 -8.46 7.15
CA GLY A 213 21.42 -7.10 6.72
C GLY A 213 19.92 -6.76 6.65
N PHE A 214 19.09 -7.45 7.44
CA PHE A 214 17.72 -7.01 7.69
C PHE A 214 17.70 -5.69 8.47
N GLY A 215 16.64 -4.94 8.25
CA GLY A 215 16.33 -3.76 9.04
C GLY A 215 15.83 -4.10 10.45
N ASP A 216 15.25 -3.11 11.12
CA ASP A 216 14.83 -3.22 12.52
C ASP A 216 13.70 -2.26 12.85
N ASP A 217 13.04 -2.46 14.01
CA ASP A 217 12.18 -1.45 14.66
C ASP A 217 13.07 -0.27 15.08
N ILE A 218 12.80 0.92 14.56
CA ILE A 218 13.68 2.08 14.73
C ILE A 218 13.05 3.23 15.52
N LEU A 219 11.77 3.13 15.94
CA LEU A 219 11.06 4.23 16.58
C LEU A 219 10.23 3.75 17.79
N ARG A 220 10.50 4.30 18.97
CA ARG A 220 9.64 4.12 20.14
C ARG A 220 8.56 5.19 20.18
N VAL A 221 7.39 4.89 19.65
CA VAL A 221 6.31 5.89 19.46
C VAL A 221 5.59 6.30 20.75
N SER A 222 5.58 5.49 21.81
CA SER A 222 4.91 5.80 23.08
C SER A 222 3.48 6.36 22.90
N GLY A 223 3.22 7.59 23.32
CA GLY A 223 1.93 8.30 23.17
C GLY A 223 1.93 9.40 22.11
N SER A 224 2.98 9.48 21.30
CA SER A 224 3.16 10.49 20.26
C SER A 224 2.27 10.27 19.02
N THR A 225 2.46 11.09 18.00
CA THR A 225 1.90 10.89 16.66
C THR A 225 2.74 9.90 15.81
N GLY A 226 3.91 9.46 16.30
CA GLY A 226 4.85 8.73 15.45
C GLY A 226 5.18 9.54 14.20
N VAL A 227 4.85 9.01 13.02
CA VAL A 227 4.89 9.77 11.78
C VAL A 227 3.48 9.93 11.19
N GLY A 228 2.92 11.13 11.32
CA GLY A 228 1.68 11.49 10.63
C GLY A 228 0.40 10.83 11.13
N THR A 229 0.33 10.30 12.36
CA THR A 229 -0.96 9.85 12.88
C THR A 229 -1.88 11.05 13.12
N LEU A 230 -3.09 11.00 12.57
CA LEU A 230 -4.13 11.98 12.87
C LEU A 230 -4.64 11.80 14.30
N LYS A 231 -4.82 12.89 15.03
CA LYS A 231 -5.32 12.91 16.42
C LYS A 231 -6.28 14.09 16.62
N GLY A 232 -7.08 14.04 17.69
CA GLY A 232 -7.80 15.20 18.16
C GLY A 232 -6.87 16.24 18.83
N TRP A 233 -7.36 17.45 19.00
CA TRP A 233 -6.67 18.55 19.68
C TRP A 233 -7.54 19.14 20.79
N ASN A 234 -7.02 19.27 22.00
CA ASN A 234 -7.77 19.80 23.14
C ASN A 234 -7.38 21.23 23.53
N GLY A 235 -6.72 21.96 22.63
CA GLY A 235 -6.20 23.30 22.89
C GLY A 235 -4.77 23.35 23.43
N LYS A 236 -4.22 22.22 23.91
CA LYS A 236 -2.88 22.13 24.50
C LYS A 236 -2.02 21.00 23.99
N LYS A 237 -2.63 19.85 23.65
CA LYS A 237 -1.93 18.65 23.22
C LYS A 237 -2.78 17.79 22.31
N ALA A 238 -2.12 16.93 21.54
CA ALA A 238 -2.76 15.84 20.82
C ALA A 238 -3.46 14.87 21.80
N ILE A 239 -4.68 14.46 21.46
CA ILE A 239 -5.46 13.49 22.21
C ILE A 239 -5.76 12.24 21.37
N HIS A 240 -5.86 11.11 22.03
CA HIS A 240 -6.11 9.83 21.37
C HIS A 240 -7.54 9.73 20.82
N ILE A 241 -7.72 8.79 19.87
CA ILE A 241 -9.02 8.49 19.26
C ILE A 241 -9.78 7.54 20.19
N GLU A 242 -10.39 8.12 21.22
CA GLU A 242 -11.21 7.45 22.23
C GLU A 242 -12.19 8.43 22.90
N PRO A 243 -13.35 7.96 23.44
CA PRO A 243 -13.88 6.61 23.24
C PRO A 243 -14.43 6.39 21.84
N VAL A 244 -14.51 5.12 21.44
CA VAL A 244 -15.10 4.68 20.16
C VAL A 244 -16.10 3.56 20.42
N ASP A 245 -17.08 3.38 19.54
CA ASP A 245 -18.00 2.23 19.60
C ASP A 245 -17.33 0.96 19.04
N ASN A 246 -16.51 1.12 18.00
CA ASN A 246 -15.76 0.03 17.38
C ASN A 246 -14.49 0.55 16.70
N ARG A 247 -13.48 -0.29 16.60
CA ARG A 247 -12.30 -0.06 15.78
C ARG A 247 -12.05 -1.25 14.89
N GLU A 248 -11.64 -0.98 13.66
CA GLU A 248 -11.40 -1.99 12.65
C GLU A 248 -10.11 -1.69 11.89
N ALA A 249 -9.37 -2.74 11.53
CA ALA A 249 -8.25 -2.66 10.59
C ALA A 249 -8.50 -3.62 9.44
N ARG A 250 -8.18 -3.18 8.21
CA ARG A 250 -8.30 -4.00 7.00
C ARG A 250 -7.06 -3.85 6.11
N ILE A 251 -6.57 -4.96 5.58
CA ILE A 251 -5.65 -4.98 4.46
C ILE A 251 -6.51 -5.11 3.20
N ILE A 252 -6.66 -4.02 2.47
CA ILE A 252 -7.48 -3.93 1.26
C ILE A 252 -6.71 -4.46 0.05
N ALA A 253 -5.43 -4.08 -0.08
CA ALA A 253 -4.55 -4.56 -1.14
C ALA A 253 -3.14 -4.84 -0.60
N SER A 254 -2.49 -5.89 -1.12
CA SER A 254 -1.13 -6.29 -0.76
C SER A 254 -0.36 -6.76 -2.00
N GLY A 255 0.12 -5.81 -2.79
CA GLY A 255 1.00 -6.07 -3.94
C GLY A 255 0.27 -6.40 -5.25
N PRO A 256 1.05 -6.52 -6.37
CA PRO A 256 2.51 -6.43 -6.40
C PRO A 256 3.09 -5.02 -6.35
N LEU A 257 2.30 -3.94 -6.59
CA LEU A 257 2.81 -2.57 -6.82
C LEU A 257 2.39 -1.56 -5.75
N ARG A 258 1.29 -1.81 -5.04
CA ARG A 258 0.90 -0.99 -3.88
C ARG A 258 0.26 -1.83 -2.79
N THR A 259 0.37 -1.32 -1.55
CA THR A 259 -0.47 -1.75 -0.43
C THR A 259 -1.52 -0.69 -0.13
N VAL A 260 -2.70 -1.14 0.29
CA VAL A 260 -3.78 -0.29 0.81
C VAL A 260 -4.22 -0.87 2.14
N VAL A 261 -4.09 -0.09 3.22
CA VAL A 261 -4.43 -0.50 4.58
C VAL A 261 -5.35 0.53 5.21
N ASP A 262 -6.47 0.09 5.74
CA ASP A 262 -7.45 0.94 6.42
C ASP A 262 -7.40 0.70 7.95
N MET A 263 -7.50 1.80 8.70
CA MET A 263 -7.75 1.81 10.13
C MET A 263 -8.98 2.68 10.40
N ASN A 264 -10.08 2.06 10.80
CA ASN A 264 -11.37 2.71 10.99
C ASN A 264 -11.71 2.83 12.46
N SER A 265 -12.31 3.94 12.86
CA SER A 265 -12.83 4.19 14.20
C SER A 265 -14.26 4.68 14.08
N TYR A 266 -15.19 3.89 14.54
CA TYR A 266 -16.62 4.16 14.48
C TYR A 266 -17.09 4.74 15.82
N GLY A 267 -17.94 5.77 15.74
CA GLY A 267 -18.55 6.40 16.90
C GLY A 267 -17.55 7.08 17.82
N TRP A 268 -16.49 7.67 17.29
CA TRP A 268 -15.54 8.45 18.09
C TRP A 268 -16.23 9.66 18.70
N LEU A 269 -16.34 9.66 20.03
CA LEU A 269 -16.89 10.80 20.76
C LEU A 269 -15.79 11.85 20.98
N TYR A 270 -15.84 12.92 20.18
CA TYR A 270 -14.84 13.98 20.18
C TYR A 270 -15.50 15.38 20.29
N ASN A 271 -15.14 16.14 21.34
CA ASN A 271 -15.70 17.44 21.64
C ASN A 271 -17.26 17.47 21.63
N GLY A 272 -17.88 16.43 22.19
CA GLY A 272 -19.35 16.33 22.27
C GLY A 272 -20.04 15.88 20.99
N LYS A 273 -19.30 15.66 19.90
CA LYS A 273 -19.82 15.12 18.63
C LYS A 273 -19.42 13.68 18.45
N LYS A 274 -20.29 12.89 17.84
CA LYS A 274 -20.03 11.48 17.51
C LYS A 274 -19.77 11.39 16.01
N ILE A 275 -18.55 10.98 15.66
CA ILE A 275 -18.06 10.93 14.29
C ILE A 275 -17.40 9.57 14.00
N ASP A 276 -17.39 9.17 12.74
CA ASP A 276 -16.55 8.06 12.28
C ASP A 276 -15.31 8.62 11.58
N LEU A 277 -14.21 7.92 11.72
CA LEU A 277 -12.95 8.21 11.03
C LEU A 277 -12.46 6.96 10.32
N LYS A 278 -12.30 7.06 8.99
CA LYS A 278 -11.58 6.10 8.17
C LYS A 278 -10.22 6.69 7.79
N SER A 279 -9.14 6.04 8.23
CA SER A 279 -7.76 6.40 7.84
C SER A 279 -7.22 5.34 6.89
N ARG A 280 -7.01 5.69 5.61
CA ARG A 280 -6.44 4.83 4.58
C ARG A 280 -5.01 5.20 4.31
N TYR A 281 -4.13 4.21 4.31
CA TYR A 281 -2.70 4.32 4.04
C TYR A 281 -2.36 3.60 2.75
N ILE A 282 -1.72 4.31 1.81
CA ILE A 282 -1.31 3.76 0.51
C ILE A 282 0.21 3.89 0.37
N LEU A 283 0.89 2.78 0.14
CA LEU A 283 2.32 2.73 -0.11
C LEU A 283 2.61 2.04 -1.43
N TYR A 284 3.34 2.72 -2.31
CA TYR A 284 3.71 2.20 -3.63
C TYR A 284 5.10 1.57 -3.62
N ALA A 285 5.32 0.62 -4.51
CA ALA A 285 6.62 0.03 -4.80
C ALA A 285 7.62 1.12 -5.21
N GLY A 286 8.88 1.00 -4.75
CA GLY A 286 9.92 2.00 -4.98
C GLY A 286 9.78 3.30 -4.20
N HIS A 287 8.75 3.43 -3.36
CA HIS A 287 8.51 4.62 -2.53
C HIS A 287 8.81 4.35 -1.06
N ARG A 288 9.36 5.36 -0.38
CA ARG A 288 9.47 5.40 1.09
C ARG A 288 8.33 6.19 1.73
N ASP A 289 7.68 7.04 0.95
CA ASP A 289 6.56 7.85 1.38
C ASP A 289 5.24 7.11 1.20
N ALA A 290 4.33 7.30 2.15
CA ALA A 290 2.96 6.81 2.08
C ALA A 290 1.97 7.97 2.00
N GLU A 291 0.90 7.78 1.26
CA GLU A 291 -0.25 8.69 1.24
C GLU A 291 -1.22 8.31 2.35
N VAL A 292 -1.77 9.30 3.03
CA VAL A 292 -2.74 9.13 4.12
C VAL A 292 -4.01 9.90 3.79
N TYR A 293 -5.11 9.17 3.70
CA TYR A 293 -6.44 9.71 3.43
C TYR A 293 -7.33 9.48 4.65
N ASN A 294 -7.71 10.57 5.32
CA ASN A 294 -8.63 10.53 6.45
C ASN A 294 -9.98 11.07 6.00
N THR A 295 -11.01 10.26 6.07
CA THR A 295 -12.38 10.62 5.70
C THR A 295 -13.26 10.51 6.94
N PHE A 296 -14.07 11.53 7.18
CA PHE A 296 -14.99 11.56 8.30
C PHE A 296 -16.44 11.37 7.83
N THR A 297 -17.21 10.70 8.66
CA THR A 297 -18.68 10.66 8.57
C THR A 297 -19.24 11.28 9.85
N GLY A 298 -20.29 12.08 9.72
CA GLY A 298 -20.89 12.84 10.81
C GLY A 298 -20.54 14.33 10.77
N ASP A 299 -20.94 15.07 11.80
CA ASP A 299 -20.74 16.51 11.90
C ASP A 299 -19.35 16.84 12.43
N THR A 300 -18.48 17.35 11.55
CA THR A 300 -17.12 17.78 11.88
C THR A 300 -16.96 19.30 12.00
N ASP A 301 -18.04 20.06 11.90
CA ASP A 301 -17.97 21.52 11.98
C ASP A 301 -17.30 21.99 13.28
N SER A 302 -16.38 22.92 13.17
CA SER A 302 -15.61 23.46 14.31
C SER A 302 -14.72 22.44 15.05
N LEU A 303 -14.58 21.21 14.55
CA LEU A 303 -13.61 20.26 15.10
C LEU A 303 -12.21 20.55 14.56
N ILE A 304 -11.25 20.63 15.47
CA ILE A 304 -9.84 20.83 15.14
C ILE A 304 -9.09 19.53 15.43
N PHE A 305 -8.39 19.04 14.43
CA PHE A 305 -7.52 17.89 14.55
C PHE A 305 -6.06 18.31 14.49
N CYS A 306 -5.15 17.37 14.72
CA CYS A 306 -3.71 17.62 14.55
C CYS A 306 -3.00 16.39 14.01
N THR A 307 -1.94 16.63 13.27
CA THR A 307 -0.97 15.62 12.84
C THR A 307 0.41 16.24 12.70
N GLY A 308 1.44 15.41 12.60
CA GLY A 308 2.82 15.87 12.54
C GLY A 308 3.79 14.73 12.82
N VAL A 309 4.94 15.05 13.42
CA VAL A 309 5.98 14.09 13.75
C VAL A 309 6.26 14.04 15.25
N GLN A 310 6.65 12.87 15.74
CA GLN A 310 7.17 12.71 17.09
C GLN A 310 8.44 13.54 17.27
N LYS A 311 8.62 14.17 18.41
CA LYS A 311 9.90 14.72 18.84
C LYS A 311 10.85 13.58 19.21
N ILE A 312 11.82 13.29 18.34
CA ILE A 312 12.90 12.35 18.68
C ILE A 312 13.85 13.06 19.65
N LYS A 313 14.47 12.32 20.57
CA LYS A 313 15.43 12.91 21.50
C LYS A 313 16.59 13.56 20.74
N ASP A 314 17.04 14.72 21.23
CA ASP A 314 18.15 15.48 20.66
C ASP A 314 18.00 15.75 19.15
N CYS A 315 16.75 16.00 18.69
CA CYS A 315 16.44 16.18 17.27
C CYS A 315 16.77 17.57 16.74
N GLU A 316 17.11 17.63 15.45
CA GLU A 316 17.01 18.80 14.61
C GLU A 316 15.64 18.83 13.93
N MET A 317 15.03 20.01 13.82
CA MET A 317 13.70 20.18 13.24
C MET A 317 13.74 21.11 12.03
N ASP A 318 12.99 20.77 10.98
CA ASP A 318 12.76 21.61 9.80
C ASP A 318 11.26 21.76 9.54
N GLN A 319 10.78 23.00 9.55
CA GLN A 319 9.40 23.33 9.20
C GLN A 319 9.33 24.59 8.37
N ASN A 320 8.27 24.73 7.56
CA ASN A 320 8.08 25.92 6.75
C ASN A 320 7.01 26.89 7.31
N GLY A 321 6.47 26.59 8.49
CA GLY A 321 5.43 27.39 9.15
C GLY A 321 4.05 27.33 8.48
N LYS A 322 3.90 26.51 7.39
CA LYS A 322 2.69 26.47 6.57
C LYS A 322 2.07 25.07 6.52
N ASP A 323 2.80 24.10 6.02
CA ASP A 323 2.24 22.80 5.66
C ASP A 323 3.26 21.64 5.65
N ARG A 324 4.46 21.83 6.22
CA ARG A 324 5.50 20.82 6.29
C ARG A 324 6.23 20.86 7.61
N VAL A 325 6.44 19.68 8.19
CA VAL A 325 7.29 19.48 9.37
C VAL A 325 8.10 18.21 9.21
N ALA A 326 9.35 18.26 9.64
CA ALA A 326 10.26 17.14 9.72
C ALA A 326 11.13 17.24 10.97
N ASP A 327 11.59 16.11 11.47
CA ASP A 327 12.68 16.07 12.43
C ASP A 327 13.70 14.96 12.08
N TRP A 328 14.88 15.08 12.67
CA TRP A 328 15.97 14.11 12.55
C TRP A 328 16.62 13.96 13.92
N GLY A 329 16.61 12.79 14.49
CA GLY A 329 17.12 12.60 15.84
C GLY A 329 17.57 11.17 16.12
N THR A 330 18.07 10.95 17.35
CA THR A 330 18.64 9.69 17.79
C THR A 330 18.07 9.28 19.15
N ASP A 331 17.35 8.16 19.22
CA ASP A 331 16.81 7.64 20.50
C ASP A 331 16.80 6.09 20.50
N PHE A 332 16.48 5.51 21.64
CA PHE A 332 16.27 4.08 21.74
C PHE A 332 14.92 3.68 21.14
N PRO A 333 14.88 2.65 20.28
CA PRO A 333 13.65 2.21 19.61
C PRO A 333 12.70 1.46 20.55
N VAL A 334 13.23 0.91 21.66
CA VAL A 334 12.49 0.12 22.63
C VAL A 334 12.90 0.48 24.07
N ASN A 335 12.18 -0.06 25.06
CA ASN A 335 12.50 0.17 26.48
C ASN A 335 13.74 -0.59 26.94
N ASP A 336 14.09 -1.71 26.33
CA ASP A 336 15.30 -2.47 26.63
C ASP A 336 16.53 -1.80 25.99
N THR A 337 17.09 -0.83 26.69
CA THR A 337 18.24 -0.05 26.26
C THR A 337 19.59 -0.75 26.46
N ILE A 338 19.57 -1.93 27.08
CA ILE A 338 20.76 -2.78 27.27
C ILE A 338 20.98 -3.62 26.02
N LYS A 339 19.91 -4.28 25.53
CA LYS A 339 19.98 -5.13 24.35
C LYS A 339 20.02 -4.33 23.04
N TYR A 340 19.25 -3.24 22.95
CA TYR A 340 19.08 -2.50 21.70
C TYR A 340 19.80 -1.15 21.74
N GLY A 341 20.62 -0.90 20.73
CA GLY A 341 21.31 0.38 20.55
C GLY A 341 20.37 1.49 20.07
N LYS A 342 20.83 2.73 20.20
CA LYS A 342 20.11 3.88 19.66
C LYS A 342 19.98 3.81 18.15
N GLN A 343 18.88 4.32 17.63
CA GLN A 343 18.59 4.44 16.22
C GLN A 343 18.52 5.92 15.84
N THR A 344 19.11 6.27 14.70
CA THR A 344 19.01 7.61 14.13
C THR A 344 18.09 7.56 12.91
N LEU A 345 17.10 8.45 12.88
CA LEU A 345 16.11 8.48 11.81
C LEU A 345 15.57 9.89 11.58
N GLY A 346 15.00 10.08 10.39
CA GLY A 346 14.24 11.28 10.05
C GLY A 346 12.76 10.94 9.81
N LEU A 347 11.87 11.79 10.30
CA LEU A 347 10.42 11.71 10.11
C LEU A 347 9.95 12.98 9.42
N ALA A 348 9.00 12.89 8.48
CA ALA A 348 8.41 14.08 7.88
C ALA A 348 6.95 13.90 7.47
N VAL A 349 6.21 14.99 7.50
CA VAL A 349 4.82 15.11 7.02
C VAL A 349 4.71 16.28 6.06
N ASP A 350 4.05 16.04 4.91
CA ASP A 350 3.67 17.06 3.92
C ASP A 350 2.15 17.20 3.89
N LEU A 351 1.66 18.34 4.35
CA LEU A 351 0.25 18.65 4.57
C LEU A 351 -0.35 19.54 3.48
N ARG A 352 0.29 19.70 2.32
CA ARG A 352 -0.21 20.58 1.25
C ARG A 352 -1.59 20.20 0.69
N LYS A 353 -2.02 18.96 0.91
CA LYS A 353 -3.38 18.50 0.58
C LYS A 353 -4.38 18.71 1.72
N ALA A 354 -3.94 19.15 2.90
CA ALA A 354 -4.76 19.36 4.07
C ALA A 354 -5.05 20.85 4.28
N LYS A 355 -6.17 21.15 4.91
CA LYS A 355 -6.51 22.49 5.34
C LYS A 355 -5.81 22.80 6.67
N CYS A 356 -4.59 23.35 6.58
CA CYS A 356 -3.76 23.70 7.74
C CYS A 356 -4.20 25.03 8.35
N ILE A 357 -4.37 25.05 9.67
CA ILE A 357 -4.69 26.26 10.45
C ILE A 357 -3.42 26.97 10.88
N LYS A 358 -2.53 26.27 11.59
CA LYS A 358 -1.26 26.78 12.10
C LYS A 358 -0.36 25.68 12.64
N PRO A 359 0.94 25.93 12.76
CA PRO A 359 1.83 25.07 13.55
C PRO A 359 1.41 25.02 15.02
N ALA A 360 1.66 23.89 15.65
CA ALA A 360 1.47 23.65 17.07
C ALA A 360 2.53 22.64 17.57
N GLU A 361 2.65 22.51 18.87
CA GLU A 361 3.48 21.46 19.46
C GLU A 361 2.92 21.03 20.81
N ASP A 362 3.31 19.87 21.27
CA ASP A 362 3.16 19.42 22.65
C ASP A 362 4.47 18.80 23.15
N LYS A 363 4.43 18.17 24.32
CA LYS A 363 5.63 17.55 24.90
C LYS A 363 6.28 16.51 24.01
N ALA A 364 5.49 15.79 23.19
CA ALA A 364 5.93 14.64 22.43
C ALA A 364 5.99 14.88 20.92
N ASN A 365 5.44 15.99 20.42
CA ASN A 365 5.19 16.15 18.99
C ASN A 365 5.46 17.57 18.48
N TYR A 366 5.94 17.67 17.23
CA TYR A 366 5.81 18.86 16.36
C TYR A 366 4.60 18.64 15.45
N LEU A 367 3.64 19.55 15.46
CA LEU A 367 2.31 19.38 14.89
C LEU A 367 1.91 20.51 13.95
N TYR A 368 0.90 20.23 13.16
CA TYR A 368 0.01 21.23 12.57
C TYR A 368 -1.42 20.97 13.03
N LEU A 369 -2.14 22.03 13.38
CA LEU A 369 -3.58 21.99 13.53
C LEU A 369 -4.20 21.99 12.15
N VAL A 370 -5.16 21.10 11.95
CA VAL A 370 -5.84 20.88 10.67
C VAL A 370 -7.34 20.77 10.88
N GLU A 371 -8.10 21.11 9.86
CA GLU A 371 -9.55 20.91 9.82
C GLU A 371 -9.93 20.16 8.54
N PRO A 372 -11.04 19.42 8.53
CA PRO A 372 -11.55 18.77 7.33
C PRO A 372 -11.84 19.78 6.22
N ASP A 373 -11.65 19.38 4.98
CA ASP A 373 -12.07 20.13 3.81
C ASP A 373 -13.59 20.00 3.57
N ASN A 374 -14.08 20.58 2.48
CA ASN A 374 -15.50 20.55 2.12
C ASN A 374 -16.04 19.14 1.80
N ASN A 375 -15.15 18.15 1.66
CA ASN A 375 -15.50 16.74 1.45
C ASN A 375 -15.37 15.92 2.74
N ASN A 376 -15.23 16.57 3.91
CA ASN A 376 -14.92 15.93 5.19
C ASN A 376 -13.63 15.09 5.15
N GLN A 377 -12.57 15.62 4.53
CA GLN A 377 -11.30 14.92 4.39
C GLN A 377 -10.13 15.73 4.94
N ILE A 378 -9.14 15.01 5.48
CA ILE A 378 -7.81 15.53 5.82
C ILE A 378 -6.77 14.60 5.19
N ASN A 379 -6.17 15.01 4.09
CA ASN A 379 -5.26 14.19 3.29
C ASN A 379 -3.84 14.77 3.32
N TYR A 380 -2.85 13.92 3.47
CA TYR A 380 -1.43 14.30 3.54
C TYR A 380 -0.52 13.13 3.14
N ARG A 381 0.78 13.37 3.16
CA ARG A 381 1.80 12.34 2.91
C ARG A 381 2.78 12.29 4.08
N ILE A 382 3.32 11.11 4.32
CA ILE A 382 4.34 10.84 5.33
C ILE A 382 5.58 10.24 4.67
N THR A 383 6.76 10.50 5.22
CA THR A 383 8.01 9.86 4.78
C THR A 383 8.98 9.70 5.93
N VAL A 384 9.82 8.67 5.83
CA VAL A 384 10.80 8.31 6.85
C VAL A 384 12.10 7.91 6.19
N CYS A 385 13.22 8.11 6.90
CA CYS A 385 14.52 7.59 6.54
C CYS A 385 15.23 7.04 7.78
N SER A 386 15.79 5.84 7.69
CA SER A 386 16.72 5.31 8.68
C SER A 386 18.16 5.69 8.30
N HIS A 387 18.93 6.13 9.27
CA HIS A 387 20.38 6.37 9.06
C HIS A 387 21.13 5.11 8.59
N LYS A 388 20.62 3.91 8.90
CA LYS A 388 21.22 2.63 8.50
C LYS A 388 21.09 2.30 7.02
N GLU A 389 20.18 2.97 6.29
CA GLU A 389 19.91 2.68 4.88
C GLU A 389 21.17 2.90 4.03
N THR A 390 21.63 1.88 3.29
CA THR A 390 22.74 2.02 2.33
C THR A 390 22.40 2.91 1.13
N PHE A 391 21.11 3.23 0.96
CA PHE A 391 20.54 3.99 -0.16
C PHE A 391 19.83 5.28 0.28
N GLY A 392 19.84 5.58 1.58
CA GLY A 392 19.10 6.69 2.19
C GLY A 392 19.96 7.92 2.51
N TYR A 393 19.56 8.62 3.55
CA TYR A 393 20.21 9.85 4.01
C TYR A 393 20.86 9.59 5.36
N HIS A 394 22.09 10.12 5.56
CA HIS A 394 22.88 9.81 6.76
C HIS A 394 23.08 11.03 7.69
N ASN A 395 22.42 12.16 7.39
CA ASN A 395 22.43 13.33 8.22
C ASN A 395 21.16 14.16 8.01
N SER A 396 20.87 15.06 8.96
CA SER A 396 19.71 15.95 8.94
C SER A 396 19.66 16.84 7.70
N LYS A 397 20.79 17.42 7.30
CA LYS A 397 20.88 18.35 6.16
C LYS A 397 20.40 17.71 4.86
N ASP A 398 20.87 16.50 4.56
CA ASP A 398 20.51 15.78 3.33
C ASP A 398 19.08 15.28 3.39
N PHE A 399 18.62 14.78 4.55
CA PHE A 399 17.24 14.40 4.75
C PHE A 399 16.29 15.60 4.59
N PHE A 400 16.57 16.74 5.22
CA PHE A 400 15.73 17.93 5.08
C PHE A 400 15.74 18.48 3.65
N LYS A 401 16.87 18.41 2.95
CA LYS A 401 16.92 18.74 1.52
C LYS A 401 15.98 17.85 0.70
N TYR A 402 16.01 16.52 0.94
CA TYR A 402 15.08 15.59 0.32
C TYR A 402 13.63 15.97 0.65
N VAL A 403 13.30 16.19 1.92
CA VAL A 403 11.94 16.52 2.36
C VAL A 403 11.43 17.79 1.68
N ARG A 404 12.26 18.83 1.53
CA ARG A 404 11.89 20.07 0.82
C ARG A 404 11.57 19.81 -0.64
N ILE A 405 12.37 19.01 -1.34
CA ILE A 405 12.14 18.63 -2.74
C ILE A 405 10.88 17.76 -2.85
N TRP A 406 10.76 16.74 -2.02
CA TRP A 406 9.61 15.84 -1.99
C TRP A 406 8.30 16.60 -1.74
N ALA A 407 8.29 17.50 -0.75
CA ALA A 407 7.13 18.32 -0.45
C ALA A 407 6.86 19.40 -1.50
N SER A 408 7.82 19.82 -2.31
CA SER A 408 7.60 20.83 -3.37
C SER A 408 6.99 20.23 -4.65
N ARG A 409 7.02 18.90 -4.83
CA ARG A 409 6.48 18.26 -6.05
C ARG A 409 5.00 18.56 -6.20
N PRO A 410 4.52 18.99 -7.38
CA PRO A 410 3.11 19.26 -7.62
C PRO A 410 2.21 18.06 -7.29
N CYS A 411 1.01 18.28 -6.77
CA CYS A 411 0.05 17.21 -6.52
C CYS A 411 -0.42 16.54 -7.83
N ASN A 412 -0.41 17.28 -8.96
CA ASN A 412 -0.72 16.81 -10.31
C ASN A 412 0.55 16.63 -11.14
N LEU A 413 1.54 15.94 -10.59
CA LEU A 413 2.84 15.71 -11.22
C LEU A 413 2.72 15.03 -12.59
N LEU A 414 1.81 14.08 -12.71
CA LEU A 414 1.46 13.40 -13.95
C LEU A 414 0.14 13.95 -14.51
N GLU A 415 0.14 14.26 -15.80
CA GLU A 415 -1.08 14.48 -16.58
C GLU A 415 -1.46 13.15 -17.23
N ILE A 416 -2.64 12.64 -16.93
CA ILE A 416 -3.11 11.32 -17.37
C ILE A 416 -4.36 11.51 -18.22
N ASN A 417 -4.30 11.01 -19.46
CA ASN A 417 -5.40 10.98 -20.42
C ASN A 417 -5.73 9.51 -20.76
N TYR A 418 -6.91 9.04 -20.25
CA TYR A 418 -7.35 7.64 -20.30
C TYR A 418 -8.83 7.50 -20.68
#